data_4f885afb1ef4d04b875ca940ea093059
#
_entry.id   4f885afb1ef4d04b875ca940ea093059
#
_cell.length_a   1.000
_cell.length_b   1.000
_cell.length_c   1.000
_cell.angle_alpha   90.00
_cell.angle_beta   90.00
_cell.angle_gamma   90.00
#
_symmetry.space_group_name_H-M   'P 1'
#
loop_
_entity.id
_entity.type
_entity.pdbx_description
1 polymer ?
#
loop_
_entity_poly.entity_id
_entity_poly.type
_entity_poly.pdbx_seq_one_letter_code
_entity_poly.pdbx_strand_id
1 'polypeptide(L)'
;MRKFKDVNELVNVLKPDYPVYCIRPNSIKKSTNYFKNNFPGKVLYAVKTNPNERVIKQIISSGIQDFDVASLNEIKLIKKIKEDSNLYFMHTVKSKESISSAYFNYGVKNFALDNKDELRKILEATNQAKD
;
A
#
# COMPACT_ATOMS: atom_id res chain seq x y z
N MET A 1 -18.98 11.35 6.17
CA MET A 1 -18.04 12.36 5.63
C MET A 1 -18.82 13.34 4.79
N ARG A 2 -18.64 14.65 5.01
CA ARG A 2 -19.31 15.69 4.23
C ARG A 2 -18.68 15.75 2.82
N LYS A 3 -19.52 15.96 1.80
CA LYS A 3 -19.08 16.09 0.40
C LYS A 3 -19.24 17.54 -0.03
N PHE A 4 -18.30 18.04 -0.80
CA PHE A 4 -18.30 19.37 -1.39
C PHE A 4 -17.98 19.25 -2.89
N LYS A 5 -18.51 20.14 -3.67
CA LYS A 5 -18.26 20.20 -5.12
C LYS A 5 -16.79 20.51 -5.41
N ASP A 6 -16.25 21.49 -4.67
CA ASP A 6 -14.87 21.95 -4.80
C ASP A 6 -14.36 22.55 -3.48
N VAL A 7 -13.12 23.06 -3.49
CA VAL A 7 -12.48 23.66 -2.32
C VAL A 7 -13.13 25.00 -1.94
N ASN A 8 -13.62 25.76 -2.91
CA ASN A 8 -14.25 27.06 -2.64
C ASN A 8 -15.57 26.85 -1.87
N GLU A 9 -16.38 25.90 -2.28
CA GLU A 9 -17.58 25.54 -1.53
C GLU A 9 -17.23 25.06 -0.12
N LEU A 10 -16.18 24.22 0.04
CA LEU A 10 -15.73 23.77 1.34
C LEU A 10 -15.36 24.93 2.25
N VAL A 11 -14.54 25.86 1.76
CA VAL A 11 -14.09 27.03 2.53
C VAL A 11 -15.26 27.94 2.89
N ASN A 12 -16.16 28.20 1.94
CA ASN A 12 -17.32 29.08 2.18
C ASN A 12 -18.31 28.49 3.20
N VAL A 13 -18.47 27.17 3.20
CA VAL A 13 -19.43 26.48 4.09
C VAL A 13 -18.83 26.19 5.46
N LEU A 14 -17.59 25.69 5.52
CA LEU A 14 -16.96 25.31 6.79
C LEU A 14 -16.25 26.46 7.49
N LYS A 15 -15.73 27.44 6.73
CA LYS A 15 -14.91 28.55 7.26
C LYS A 15 -13.86 28.04 8.25
N PRO A 16 -13.04 27.04 7.89
CA PRO A 16 -12.17 26.36 8.84
C PRO A 16 -11.05 27.29 9.30
N ASP A 17 -10.78 27.30 10.59
CA ASP A 17 -9.66 27.98 11.24
C ASP A 17 -8.46 27.05 11.49
N TYR A 18 -8.51 25.81 10.98
CA TYR A 18 -7.49 24.78 11.06
C TYR A 18 -7.30 24.06 9.71
N PRO A 19 -6.16 23.37 9.49
CA PRO A 19 -5.93 22.59 8.27
C PRO A 19 -6.96 21.47 8.07
N VAL A 20 -7.51 21.37 6.86
CA VAL A 20 -8.51 20.35 6.49
C VAL A 20 -7.93 19.38 5.48
N TYR A 21 -8.06 18.10 5.77
CA TYR A 21 -7.64 17.03 4.86
C TYR A 21 -8.76 16.69 3.86
N CYS A 22 -8.47 16.92 2.58
CA CYS A 22 -9.42 16.72 1.48
C CYS A 22 -9.04 15.50 0.65
N ILE A 23 -9.93 14.50 0.56
CA ILE A 23 -9.78 13.37 -0.36
C ILE A 23 -10.51 13.70 -1.67
N ARG A 24 -9.81 13.55 -2.80
CA ARG A 24 -10.33 13.77 -4.16
C ARG A 24 -10.40 12.43 -4.92
N PRO A 25 -11.50 11.68 -4.85
CA PRO A 25 -11.61 10.34 -5.44
C PRO A 25 -11.34 10.32 -6.94
N ASN A 26 -11.85 11.32 -7.67
CA ASN A 26 -11.64 11.41 -9.12
C ASN A 26 -10.17 11.65 -9.50
N SER A 27 -9.41 12.40 -8.71
CA SER A 27 -7.98 12.61 -8.93
C SER A 27 -7.21 11.32 -8.70
N ILE A 28 -7.54 10.58 -7.64
CA ILE A 28 -6.95 9.26 -7.37
C ILE A 28 -7.22 8.30 -8.53
N LYS A 29 -8.47 8.19 -8.98
CA LYS A 29 -8.85 7.35 -10.11
C LYS A 29 -8.11 7.73 -11.39
N LYS A 30 -8.01 9.04 -11.70
CA LYS A 30 -7.31 9.55 -12.89
C LYS A 30 -5.83 9.18 -12.86
N SER A 31 -5.14 9.41 -11.72
CA SER A 31 -3.73 9.06 -11.57
C SER A 31 -3.50 7.55 -11.65
N THR A 32 -4.33 6.75 -10.97
CA THR A 32 -4.25 5.30 -11.03
C THR A 32 -4.38 4.78 -12.46
N ASN A 33 -5.39 5.25 -13.20
CA ASN A 33 -5.60 4.85 -14.59
C ASN A 33 -4.45 5.30 -15.50
N TYR A 34 -3.89 6.49 -15.26
CA TYR A 34 -2.73 6.96 -16.01
C TYR A 34 -1.55 5.99 -15.88
N PHE A 35 -1.16 5.60 -14.67
CA PHE A 35 -0.07 4.64 -14.47
C PHE A 35 -0.38 3.27 -15.06
N LYS A 36 -1.58 2.75 -14.86
CA LYS A 36 -1.99 1.45 -15.42
C LYS A 36 -1.91 1.39 -16.93
N ASN A 37 -2.25 2.50 -17.62
CA ASN A 37 -2.32 2.53 -19.08
C ASN A 37 -0.98 2.89 -19.74
N ASN A 38 -0.08 3.55 -19.04
CA ASN A 38 1.14 4.09 -19.63
C ASN A 38 2.44 3.48 -19.08
N PHE A 39 2.39 2.78 -17.94
CA PHE A 39 3.56 2.10 -17.40
C PHE A 39 3.66 0.67 -17.98
N PRO A 40 4.77 0.32 -18.65
CA PRO A 40 4.94 -0.99 -19.31
C PRO A 40 5.36 -2.07 -18.30
N GLY A 41 4.62 -2.20 -17.20
CA GLY A 41 4.93 -3.15 -16.14
C GLY A 41 3.82 -3.22 -15.09
N LYS A 42 4.09 -3.92 -14.00
CA LYS A 42 3.17 -4.03 -12.88
C LYS A 42 3.25 -2.77 -12.01
N VAL A 43 2.11 -2.15 -11.76
CA VAL A 43 1.98 -0.96 -10.91
C VAL A 43 1.68 -1.38 -9.48
N LEU A 44 2.58 -1.08 -8.56
CA LEU A 44 2.40 -1.26 -7.13
C LEU A 44 2.11 0.07 -6.45
N TYR A 45 1.15 0.11 -5.55
CA TYR A 45 0.93 1.27 -4.70
C TYR A 45 1.77 1.18 -3.44
N ALA A 46 2.67 2.16 -3.24
CA ALA A 46 3.48 2.26 -2.02
C ALA A 46 2.63 2.78 -0.85
N VAL A 47 2.28 1.89 0.08
CA VAL A 47 1.34 2.18 1.19
C VAL A 47 1.84 3.30 2.07
N LYS A 48 3.15 3.39 2.32
CA LYS A 48 3.80 4.45 3.11
C LYS A 48 3.49 5.88 2.63
N THR A 49 3.15 6.06 1.36
CA THR A 49 2.87 7.41 0.81
C THR A 49 1.56 7.97 1.33
N ASN A 50 0.53 7.15 1.49
CA ASN A 50 -0.71 7.51 2.16
C ASN A 50 -1.46 6.26 2.64
N PRO A 51 -1.31 5.86 3.92
CA PRO A 51 -1.94 4.66 4.47
C PRO A 51 -3.41 4.85 4.87
N ASN A 52 -4.04 5.97 4.51
CA ASN A 52 -5.43 6.20 4.83
C ASN A 52 -6.34 5.16 4.15
N GLU A 53 -7.14 4.43 4.93
CA GLU A 53 -8.02 3.36 4.43
C GLU A 53 -8.93 3.81 3.28
N ARG A 54 -9.41 5.05 3.28
CA ARG A 54 -10.29 5.58 2.22
C ARG A 54 -9.53 5.77 0.91
N VAL A 55 -8.27 6.22 1.00
CA VAL A 55 -7.39 6.35 -0.18
C VAL A 55 -7.09 4.97 -0.75
N ILE A 56 -6.72 4.01 0.10
CA ILE A 56 -6.44 2.63 -0.30
C ILE A 56 -7.67 1.99 -0.96
N LYS A 57 -8.86 2.12 -0.35
CA LYS A 57 -10.12 1.62 -0.94
C LYS A 57 -10.40 2.24 -2.32
N GLN A 58 -10.10 3.54 -2.49
CA GLN A 58 -10.27 4.21 -3.79
C GLN A 58 -9.26 3.70 -4.83
N ILE A 59 -8.03 3.42 -4.44
CA ILE A 59 -6.98 2.83 -5.29
C ILE A 59 -7.37 1.42 -5.72
N ILE A 60 -7.83 0.59 -4.79
CA ILE A 60 -8.36 -0.75 -5.06
C ILE A 60 -9.54 -0.69 -6.05
N SER A 61 -10.52 0.18 -5.79
CA SER A 61 -11.67 0.36 -6.69
C SER A 61 -11.30 0.86 -8.09
N SER A 62 -10.12 1.45 -8.24
CA SER A 62 -9.54 1.88 -9.52
C SER A 62 -8.72 0.77 -10.20
N GLY A 63 -8.68 -0.45 -9.60
CA GLY A 63 -8.11 -1.65 -10.20
C GLY A 63 -6.65 -1.93 -9.89
N ILE A 64 -6.08 -1.35 -8.82
CA ILE A 64 -4.79 -1.78 -8.26
C ILE A 64 -5.05 -2.90 -7.25
N GLN A 65 -4.27 -3.97 -7.38
CA GLN A 65 -4.30 -5.14 -6.48
C GLN A 65 -2.93 -5.44 -5.87
N ASP A 66 -1.90 -4.74 -6.33
CA ASP A 66 -0.50 -4.94 -5.99
C ASP A 66 -0.02 -3.78 -5.11
N PHE A 67 0.60 -4.10 -3.96
CA PHE A 67 1.00 -3.11 -2.96
C PHE A 67 2.45 -3.30 -2.53
N ASP A 68 3.22 -2.22 -2.59
CA ASP A 68 4.51 -2.09 -1.93
C ASP A 68 4.27 -1.79 -0.45
N VAL A 69 4.69 -2.70 0.42
CA VAL A 69 4.57 -2.60 1.87
C VAL A 69 5.96 -2.59 2.51
N ALA A 70 6.16 -1.70 3.48
CA ALA A 70 7.43 -1.51 4.16
C ALA A 70 7.44 -2.03 5.61
N SER A 71 6.29 -2.50 6.11
CA SER A 71 6.16 -2.97 7.49
C SER A 71 5.04 -3.99 7.65
N LEU A 72 5.10 -4.75 8.75
CA LEU A 72 4.04 -5.69 9.13
C LEU A 72 2.69 -4.98 9.37
N ASN A 73 2.71 -3.73 9.85
CA ASN A 73 1.49 -2.95 10.06
C ASN A 73 0.82 -2.60 8.73
N GLU A 74 1.60 -2.27 7.68
CA GLU A 74 1.07 -2.03 6.35
C GLU A 74 0.50 -3.30 5.73
N ILE A 75 1.17 -4.46 5.92
CA ILE A 75 0.65 -5.78 5.51
C ILE A 75 -0.72 -6.04 6.15
N LYS A 76 -0.83 -5.89 7.47
CA LYS A 76 -2.08 -6.06 8.22
C LYS A 76 -3.17 -5.11 7.71
N LEU A 77 -2.83 -3.85 7.46
CA LEU A 77 -3.76 -2.85 6.96
C LEU A 77 -4.34 -3.25 5.60
N ILE A 78 -3.50 -3.63 4.64
CA ILE A 78 -3.97 -4.02 3.31
C ILE A 78 -4.80 -5.29 3.38
N LYS A 79 -4.34 -6.33 4.08
CA LYS A 79 -5.07 -7.59 4.23
C LYS A 79 -6.44 -7.43 4.93
N LYS A 80 -6.55 -6.49 5.89
CA LYS A 80 -7.83 -6.12 6.50
C LYS A 80 -8.80 -5.48 5.48
N ILE A 81 -8.28 -4.66 4.55
CA ILE A 81 -9.12 -3.96 3.56
C ILE A 81 -9.51 -4.88 2.40
N LYS A 82 -8.55 -5.70 1.93
CA LYS A 82 -8.70 -6.63 0.82
C LYS A 82 -7.73 -7.80 0.98
N GLU A 83 -8.25 -8.93 1.44
CA GLU A 83 -7.48 -10.12 1.82
C GLU A 83 -6.69 -10.73 0.65
N ASP A 84 -7.26 -10.74 -0.56
CA ASP A 84 -6.68 -11.30 -1.78
C ASP A 84 -5.71 -10.35 -2.51
N SER A 85 -5.27 -9.25 -1.86
CA SER A 85 -4.25 -8.34 -2.42
C SER A 85 -2.88 -9.01 -2.52
N ASN A 86 -2.14 -8.70 -3.59
CA ASN A 86 -0.75 -9.10 -3.76
C ASN A 86 0.17 -8.13 -3.00
N LEU A 87 1.02 -8.67 -2.15
CA LEU A 87 1.91 -7.87 -1.32
C LEU A 87 3.37 -8.12 -1.68
N TYR A 88 4.13 -7.03 -1.74
CA TYR A 88 5.56 -7.00 -2.00
C TYR A 88 6.22 -6.30 -0.81
N PHE A 89 6.99 -7.03 0.00
CA PHE A 89 7.67 -6.47 1.16
C PHE A 89 8.97 -5.82 0.74
N MET A 90 8.89 -4.54 0.35
CA MET A 90 9.95 -3.84 -0.38
C MET A 90 10.95 -3.12 0.52
N HIS A 91 10.78 -3.14 1.84
CA HIS A 91 11.84 -2.67 2.75
C HIS A 91 13.04 -3.63 2.68
N THR A 92 14.24 -3.13 2.42
CA THR A 92 15.44 -3.96 2.23
C THR A 92 15.99 -4.55 3.53
N VAL A 93 15.69 -3.94 4.68
CA VAL A 93 16.09 -4.46 6.00
C VAL A 93 14.84 -4.79 6.82
N LYS A 94 14.65 -6.07 7.13
CA LYS A 94 13.47 -6.58 7.85
C LYS A 94 13.89 -7.43 9.05
N SER A 95 13.11 -7.43 10.15
CA SER A 95 13.32 -8.40 11.23
C SER A 95 12.90 -9.81 10.81
N LYS A 96 13.54 -10.86 11.37
CA LYS A 96 13.17 -12.27 11.12
C LYS A 96 11.69 -12.51 11.48
N GLU A 97 11.21 -11.94 12.56
CA GLU A 97 9.82 -12.04 13.00
C GLU A 97 8.86 -11.46 11.96
N SER A 98 9.18 -10.26 11.43
CA SER A 98 8.36 -9.63 10.38
C SER A 98 8.34 -10.44 9.08
N ILE A 99 9.47 -11.02 8.68
CA ILE A 99 9.55 -11.88 7.50
C ILE A 99 8.71 -13.14 7.71
N SER A 100 8.91 -13.85 8.82
CA SER A 100 8.19 -15.07 9.16
C SER A 100 6.68 -14.84 9.22
N SER A 101 6.25 -13.77 9.92
CA SER A 101 4.84 -13.41 9.99
C SER A 101 4.26 -13.03 8.62
N ALA A 102 4.99 -12.24 7.82
CA ALA A 102 4.56 -11.87 6.47
C ALA A 102 4.35 -13.11 5.58
N TYR A 103 5.28 -14.05 5.62
CA TYR A 103 5.24 -15.27 4.82
C TYR A 103 4.15 -16.23 5.27
N PHE A 104 4.19 -16.68 6.53
CA PHE A 104 3.30 -17.74 7.02
C PHE A 104 1.87 -17.27 7.33
N ASN A 105 1.71 -16.05 7.86
CA ASN A 105 0.39 -15.58 8.30
C ASN A 105 -0.34 -14.75 7.24
N TYR A 106 0.41 -14.13 6.30
CA TYR A 106 -0.17 -13.21 5.31
C TYR A 106 0.10 -13.60 3.86
N GLY A 107 0.82 -14.71 3.61
CA GLY A 107 1.08 -15.23 2.28
C GLY A 107 1.95 -14.32 1.41
N VAL A 108 2.81 -13.48 2.01
CA VAL A 108 3.74 -12.64 1.26
C VAL A 108 4.88 -13.50 0.75
N LYS A 109 5.09 -13.50 -0.58
CA LYS A 109 6.14 -14.28 -1.24
C LYS A 109 7.24 -13.41 -1.88
N ASN A 110 7.01 -12.12 -2.01
CA ASN A 110 7.93 -11.19 -2.66
C ASN A 110 8.62 -10.31 -1.61
N PHE A 111 9.93 -10.47 -1.48
CA PHE A 111 10.76 -9.73 -0.53
C PHE A 111 11.90 -9.03 -1.26
N ALA A 112 12.04 -7.71 -1.07
CA ALA A 112 13.23 -6.99 -1.52
C ALA A 112 14.42 -7.27 -0.60
N LEU A 113 15.61 -7.29 -1.19
CA LEU A 113 16.88 -7.40 -0.48
C LEU A 113 17.95 -6.64 -1.26
N ASP A 114 19.01 -6.23 -0.57
CA ASP A 114 20.16 -5.51 -1.14
C ASP A 114 21.52 -6.15 -0.79
N ASN A 115 21.51 -7.20 0.04
CA ASN A 115 22.74 -7.89 0.43
C ASN A 115 22.48 -9.37 0.76
N LYS A 116 23.59 -10.15 0.86
CA LYS A 116 23.56 -11.60 1.11
C LYS A 116 23.09 -11.96 2.54
N ASP A 117 23.30 -11.09 3.52
CA ASP A 117 22.87 -11.36 4.89
C ASP A 117 21.36 -11.24 5.02
N GLU A 118 20.76 -10.27 4.30
CA GLU A 118 19.30 -10.19 4.22
C GLU A 118 18.71 -11.43 3.51
N LEU A 119 19.32 -11.91 2.42
CA LEU A 119 18.90 -13.13 1.76
C LEU A 119 18.93 -14.34 2.72
N ARG A 120 20.05 -14.51 3.46
CA ARG A 120 20.17 -15.61 4.44
C ARG A 120 19.08 -15.51 5.50
N LYS A 121 18.84 -14.32 6.00
CA LYS A 121 17.79 -14.05 6.99
C LYS A 121 16.38 -14.37 6.45
N ILE A 122 16.08 -14.03 5.20
CA ILE A 122 14.80 -14.37 4.57
C ILE A 122 14.65 -15.89 4.46
N LEU A 123 15.66 -16.59 3.95
CA LEU A 123 15.63 -18.05 3.82
C LEU A 123 15.43 -18.74 5.18
N GLU A 124 16.16 -18.32 6.22
CA GLU A 124 15.99 -18.86 7.57
C GLU A 124 14.59 -18.60 8.12
N ALA A 125 14.06 -17.37 7.96
CA ALA A 125 12.76 -16.96 8.49
C ALA A 125 11.57 -17.58 7.74
N THR A 126 11.78 -18.12 6.55
CA THR A 126 10.76 -18.80 5.70
C THR A 126 10.95 -20.30 5.60
N ASN A 127 11.78 -20.92 6.47
CA ASN A 127 12.11 -22.34 6.45
C ASN A 127 12.66 -22.83 5.09
N GLN A 128 13.56 -22.05 4.48
CA GLN A 128 14.19 -22.34 3.18
C GLN A 128 13.17 -22.42 2.03
N ALA A 129 12.16 -21.54 2.04
CA ALA A 129 11.19 -21.45 0.96
C ALA A 129 11.85 -21.38 -0.43
N LYS A 130 11.27 -22.10 -1.40
CA LYS A 130 11.78 -22.20 -2.79
C LYS A 130 10.81 -21.65 -3.82
N ASP A 131 9.73 -21.04 -3.40
CA ASP A 131 8.67 -20.46 -4.24
C ASP A 131 8.93 -19.00 -4.62
#